data_27093abfa742b995bb53a5a72f2b96e0
#
_entry.id   27093abfa742b995bb53a5a72f2b96e0
#
_cell.length_a   1.000
_cell.length_b   1.000
_cell.length_c   1.000
_cell.angle_alpha   90.00
_cell.angle_beta   90.00
_cell.angle_gamma   90.00
#
_symmetry.space_group_name_H-M   'P 1'
#
loop_
_entity.id
_entity.type
_entity.pdbx_description
1 polymer ?
#
loop_
_entity_poly.entity_id
_entity_poly.type
_entity_poly.pdbx_seq_one_letter_code
_entity_poly.pdbx_strand_id
1 'polypeptide(L)'
;MEQLSFDFVVVGGGMSGLCAAIAAARHGARTTLVHARPMPGGNASSEIRMHICGADDHMRRPNARETGIIEEILLEHKRRNPANSYAVFDSILWEKAAFCENLTLLLNTCVDGVTMRKGRIESVTAYQQTTEKRMTLCAPLFADATGDGSLGAWAGADFVVGREARSAYDEPHAPEKADHCTMGNSLMFKARDAGHPVPFIKPDWANTYTEHDLRRRIHEDVTSGYWWIELGGGRYNTIADAETLRDELLKAVYGVWDHIK
;
A
#
# COMPACT_ATOMS: atom_id res chain seq x y z
N MET A 1 20.33 -20.27 10.51
CA MET A 1 19.26 -19.67 9.70
C MET A 1 18.25 -20.77 9.44
N GLU A 2 17.00 -20.56 9.77
CA GLU A 2 15.94 -21.53 9.55
C GLU A 2 15.58 -21.59 8.07
N GLN A 3 15.44 -22.79 7.48
CA GLN A 3 15.04 -22.95 6.08
C GLN A 3 13.62 -23.52 6.03
N LEU A 4 12.73 -22.82 5.33
CA LEU A 4 11.34 -23.20 5.14
C LEU A 4 11.06 -23.39 3.65
N SER A 5 10.25 -24.40 3.32
CA SER A 5 9.92 -24.74 1.93
C SER A 5 8.41 -24.71 1.71
N PHE A 6 8.03 -24.05 0.63
CA PHE A 6 6.66 -23.84 0.19
C PHE A 6 6.52 -24.20 -1.29
N ASP A 7 5.30 -24.24 -1.78
CA ASP A 7 5.03 -24.36 -3.21
C ASP A 7 4.95 -22.97 -3.84
N PHE A 8 4.58 -21.94 -3.04
CA PHE A 8 4.47 -20.56 -3.47
C PHE A 8 4.82 -19.59 -2.34
N VAL A 9 5.67 -18.62 -2.65
CA VAL A 9 6.03 -17.52 -1.73
C VAL A 9 5.52 -16.20 -2.30
N VAL A 10 4.67 -15.50 -1.56
CA VAL A 10 4.17 -14.17 -1.89
C VAL A 10 4.87 -13.16 -1.00
N VAL A 11 5.61 -12.23 -1.61
CA VAL A 11 6.34 -11.16 -0.92
C VAL A 11 5.55 -9.86 -1.04
N GLY A 12 5.06 -9.38 0.11
CA GLY A 12 4.21 -8.21 0.21
C GLY A 12 2.75 -8.57 0.51
N GLY A 13 2.28 -8.16 1.70
CA GLY A 13 0.95 -8.46 2.21
C GLY A 13 -0.07 -7.34 2.00
N GLY A 14 0.10 -6.50 0.96
CA GLY A 14 -0.94 -5.61 0.48
C GLY A 14 -2.15 -6.39 -0.03
N MET A 15 -3.23 -5.70 -0.45
CA MET A 15 -4.46 -6.38 -0.88
C MET A 15 -4.22 -7.37 -2.02
N SER A 16 -3.37 -7.05 -2.98
CA SER A 16 -3.04 -7.96 -4.10
C SER A 16 -2.32 -9.23 -3.62
N GLY A 17 -1.28 -9.08 -2.79
CA GLY A 17 -0.55 -10.22 -2.23
C GLY A 17 -1.39 -11.06 -1.30
N LEU A 18 -2.23 -10.44 -0.47
CA LEU A 18 -3.18 -11.15 0.40
C LEU A 18 -4.15 -12.00 -0.41
N CYS A 19 -4.79 -11.43 -1.42
CA CYS A 19 -5.72 -12.17 -2.28
C CYS A 19 -5.02 -13.28 -3.07
N ALA A 20 -3.82 -13.02 -3.59
CA ALA A 20 -3.03 -14.02 -4.32
C ALA A 20 -2.65 -15.20 -3.42
N ALA A 21 -2.18 -14.93 -2.19
CA ALA A 21 -1.81 -15.97 -1.24
C ALA A 21 -3.01 -16.82 -0.80
N ILE A 22 -4.15 -16.18 -0.50
CA ILE A 22 -5.38 -16.89 -0.16
C ILE A 22 -5.86 -17.76 -1.34
N ALA A 23 -5.82 -17.23 -2.56
CA ALA A 23 -6.23 -17.97 -3.75
C ALA A 23 -5.36 -19.22 -3.94
N ALA A 24 -4.04 -19.07 -3.93
CA ALA A 24 -3.12 -20.19 -4.07
C ALA A 24 -3.31 -21.27 -2.98
N ALA A 25 -3.43 -20.84 -1.73
CA ALA A 25 -3.63 -21.74 -0.59
C ALA A 25 -4.96 -22.51 -0.70
N ARG A 26 -6.05 -21.86 -1.09
CA ARG A 26 -7.36 -22.50 -1.33
C ARG A 26 -7.34 -23.52 -2.47
N HIS A 27 -6.43 -23.36 -3.42
CA HIS A 27 -6.19 -24.33 -4.48
C HIS A 27 -5.19 -25.43 -4.07
N GLY A 28 -4.84 -25.53 -2.79
CA GLY A 28 -4.04 -26.60 -2.22
C GLY A 28 -2.53 -26.38 -2.23
N ALA A 29 -2.05 -25.24 -2.70
CA ALA A 29 -0.63 -24.92 -2.65
C ALA A 29 -0.21 -24.55 -1.22
N ARG A 30 0.89 -25.13 -0.72
CA ARG A 30 1.51 -24.69 0.53
C ARG A 30 2.13 -23.32 0.30
N THR A 31 1.43 -22.31 0.75
CA THR A 31 1.75 -20.91 0.44
C THR A 31 2.25 -20.18 1.68
N THR A 32 3.20 -19.27 1.52
CA THR A 32 3.50 -18.27 2.55
C THR A 32 3.29 -16.86 2.04
N LEU A 33 2.67 -16.03 2.88
CA LEU A 33 2.56 -14.59 2.70
C LEU A 33 3.53 -13.90 3.64
N VAL A 34 4.54 -13.24 3.08
CA VAL A 34 5.57 -12.52 3.84
C VAL A 34 5.30 -11.03 3.77
N HIS A 35 5.17 -10.39 4.93
CA HIS A 35 4.84 -8.97 5.00
C HIS A 35 5.67 -8.24 6.05
N ALA A 36 6.31 -7.14 5.62
CA ALA A 36 7.17 -6.33 6.48
C ALA A 36 6.41 -5.57 7.59
N ARG A 37 5.09 -5.46 7.46
CA ARG A 37 4.23 -4.70 8.36
C ARG A 37 3.53 -5.62 9.37
N PRO A 38 3.00 -5.05 10.49
CA PRO A 38 2.31 -5.81 11.53
C PRO A 38 0.91 -6.31 11.12
N MET A 39 0.32 -5.70 10.09
CA MET A 39 -1.03 -6.06 9.62
C MET A 39 -1.03 -6.24 8.11
N PRO A 40 -1.78 -7.23 7.57
CA PRO A 40 -1.98 -7.35 6.13
C PRO A 40 -2.93 -6.26 5.63
N GLY A 41 -2.93 -6.01 4.30
CA GLY A 41 -3.80 -5.05 3.66
C GLY A 41 -3.06 -3.87 3.02
N GLY A 42 -1.80 -3.62 3.40
CA GLY A 42 -0.99 -2.53 2.86
C GLY A 42 -1.68 -1.17 3.00
N ASN A 43 -1.88 -0.46 1.89
CA ASN A 43 -2.52 0.86 1.91
C ASN A 43 -3.97 0.84 2.42
N ALA A 44 -4.67 -0.29 2.34
CA ALA A 44 -6.05 -0.42 2.83
C ALA A 44 -6.12 -0.69 4.35
N SER A 45 -5.02 -1.05 4.99
CA SER A 45 -4.96 -1.29 6.43
C SER A 45 -5.08 0.00 7.25
N SER A 46 -5.17 -0.14 8.57
CA SER A 46 -5.17 0.99 9.51
C SER A 46 -3.93 1.89 9.41
N GLU A 47 -2.85 1.39 8.84
CA GLU A 47 -1.59 2.15 8.71
C GLU A 47 -1.71 3.33 7.74
N ILE A 48 -2.38 3.13 6.58
CA ILE A 48 -2.53 4.18 5.56
C ILE A 48 -3.99 4.62 5.43
N ARG A 49 -4.94 3.70 5.65
CA ARG A 49 -6.38 3.95 5.64
C ARG A 49 -6.94 4.35 4.27
N MET A 50 -6.28 3.93 3.21
CA MET A 50 -6.78 4.13 1.86
C MET A 50 -7.93 3.17 1.59
N HIS A 51 -9.07 3.69 1.15
CA HIS A 51 -10.18 2.85 0.74
C HIS A 51 -9.84 2.05 -0.52
N ILE A 52 -10.43 0.86 -0.63
CA ILE A 52 -10.24 0.02 -1.80
C ILE A 52 -11.07 0.59 -2.94
N CYS A 53 -10.40 1.00 -4.01
CA CYS A 53 -11.01 1.38 -5.27
C CYS A 53 -10.92 0.21 -6.25
N GLY A 54 -11.86 0.11 -7.15
CA GLY A 54 -11.89 -0.93 -8.16
C GLY A 54 -12.85 -0.57 -9.28
N ALA A 55 -13.30 -1.57 -10.02
CA ALA A 55 -14.28 -1.40 -11.08
C ALA A 55 -15.67 -1.15 -10.47
N ASP A 56 -15.86 0.01 -9.88
CA ASP A 56 -17.16 0.48 -9.43
C ASP A 56 -17.69 1.61 -10.35
N ASP A 57 -19.00 1.67 -10.48
CA ASP A 57 -19.70 2.77 -11.15
C ASP A 57 -20.97 3.05 -10.36
N HIS A 58 -20.83 3.23 -9.05
CA HIS A 58 -21.94 3.34 -8.11
C HIS A 58 -22.92 4.46 -8.45
N MET A 59 -22.49 5.50 -9.16
CA MET A 59 -23.36 6.58 -9.62
C MET A 59 -24.33 6.14 -10.74
N ARG A 60 -23.93 5.14 -11.56
CA ARG A 60 -24.71 4.65 -12.70
C ARG A 60 -25.13 3.19 -12.53
N ARG A 61 -24.30 2.40 -11.86
CA ARG A 61 -24.45 0.96 -11.67
C ARG A 61 -24.21 0.61 -10.20
N PRO A 62 -25.22 0.74 -9.33
CA PRO A 62 -25.03 0.61 -7.87
C PRO A 62 -24.42 -0.71 -7.40
N ASN A 63 -24.49 -1.75 -8.24
CA ASN A 63 -23.95 -3.07 -7.93
C ASN A 63 -22.66 -3.42 -8.69
N ALA A 64 -22.10 -2.46 -9.47
CA ALA A 64 -20.84 -2.67 -10.13
C ALA A 64 -19.72 -2.71 -9.07
N ARG A 65 -19.01 -3.82 -8.98
CA ARG A 65 -17.94 -4.05 -8.03
C ARG A 65 -17.06 -5.21 -8.47
N GLU A 66 -15.88 -5.28 -7.90
CA GLU A 66 -15.01 -6.45 -8.02
C GLU A 66 -15.65 -7.66 -7.33
N THR A 67 -15.33 -8.85 -7.83
CA THR A 67 -15.81 -10.13 -7.32
C THR A 67 -14.67 -10.94 -6.67
N GLY A 68 -14.97 -12.18 -6.26
CA GLY A 68 -13.97 -13.10 -5.71
C GLY A 68 -13.58 -12.80 -4.28
N ILE A 69 -12.32 -13.01 -3.94
CA ILE A 69 -11.81 -12.88 -2.56
C ILE A 69 -11.97 -11.45 -2.04
N ILE A 70 -11.77 -10.45 -2.87
CA ILE A 70 -11.97 -9.06 -2.46
C ILE A 70 -13.42 -8.76 -2.09
N GLU A 71 -14.38 -9.27 -2.85
CA GLU A 71 -15.80 -9.15 -2.52
C GLU A 71 -16.12 -9.84 -1.19
N GLU A 72 -15.60 -11.05 -0.98
CA GLU A 72 -15.77 -11.78 0.28
C GLU A 72 -15.28 -10.96 1.48
N ILE A 73 -14.10 -10.32 1.37
CA ILE A 73 -13.54 -9.45 2.39
C ILE A 73 -14.46 -8.24 2.64
N LEU A 74 -14.89 -7.57 1.58
CA LEU A 74 -15.72 -6.37 1.68
C LEU A 74 -17.12 -6.67 2.25
N LEU A 75 -17.71 -7.79 1.89
CA LEU A 75 -19.00 -8.23 2.45
C LEU A 75 -18.87 -8.54 3.94
N GLU A 76 -17.80 -9.22 4.36
CA GLU A 76 -17.52 -9.49 5.77
C GLU A 76 -17.25 -8.20 6.55
N HIS A 77 -16.50 -7.26 5.96
CA HIS A 77 -16.30 -5.93 6.51
C HIS A 77 -17.64 -5.21 6.72
N LYS A 78 -18.51 -5.18 5.71
CA LYS A 78 -19.82 -4.56 5.81
C LYS A 78 -20.69 -5.20 6.88
N ARG A 79 -20.65 -6.52 7.00
CA ARG A 79 -21.42 -7.29 7.98
C ARG A 79 -20.98 -7.04 9.43
N ARG A 80 -19.67 -7.04 9.67
CA ARG A 80 -19.08 -7.03 11.03
C ARG A 80 -18.64 -5.65 11.52
N ASN A 81 -18.54 -4.68 10.63
CA ASN A 81 -17.93 -3.39 10.92
C ASN A 81 -18.83 -2.19 10.51
N PRO A 82 -20.04 -2.08 11.08
CA PRO A 82 -20.95 -0.99 10.72
C PRO A 82 -20.42 0.41 11.05
N ALA A 83 -19.46 0.49 11.99
CA ALA A 83 -18.80 1.74 12.37
C ALA A 83 -17.62 2.10 11.46
N ASN A 84 -17.29 1.29 10.46
CA ASN A 84 -16.13 1.44 9.59
C ASN A 84 -14.80 1.65 10.34
N SER A 85 -14.62 0.94 11.44
CA SER A 85 -13.36 0.94 12.19
C SER A 85 -12.25 0.25 11.41
N TYR A 86 -11.13 0.92 11.22
CA TYR A 86 -9.96 0.32 10.56
C TYR A 86 -9.37 -0.84 11.36
N ALA A 87 -9.40 -0.77 12.70
CA ALA A 87 -8.91 -1.87 13.53
C ALA A 87 -9.76 -3.16 13.35
N VAL A 88 -11.07 -3.02 13.17
CA VAL A 88 -11.94 -4.16 12.84
C VAL A 88 -11.65 -4.68 11.43
N PHE A 89 -11.42 -3.79 10.49
CA PHE A 89 -11.04 -4.19 9.13
C PHE A 89 -9.72 -4.96 9.10
N ASP A 90 -8.69 -4.47 9.80
CA ASP A 90 -7.42 -5.18 9.96
C ASP A 90 -7.60 -6.59 10.52
N SER A 91 -8.47 -6.73 11.53
CA SER A 91 -8.74 -8.05 12.13
C SER A 91 -9.40 -9.00 11.13
N ILE A 92 -10.26 -8.49 10.23
CA ILE A 92 -10.87 -9.29 9.17
C ILE A 92 -9.80 -9.73 8.15
N LEU A 93 -8.91 -8.83 7.73
CA LEU A 93 -7.83 -9.17 6.81
C LEU A 93 -6.87 -10.21 7.40
N TRP A 94 -6.51 -10.02 8.67
CA TRP A 94 -5.68 -10.97 9.40
C TRP A 94 -6.35 -12.34 9.51
N GLU A 95 -7.61 -12.39 9.92
CA GLU A 95 -8.39 -13.61 10.06
C GLU A 95 -8.45 -14.40 8.75
N LYS A 96 -8.69 -13.73 7.63
CA LYS A 96 -8.74 -14.35 6.30
C LYS A 96 -7.43 -15.02 5.90
N ALA A 97 -6.30 -14.50 6.34
CA ALA A 97 -4.99 -15.13 6.10
C ALA A 97 -4.64 -16.15 7.17
N ALA A 98 -4.78 -15.80 8.46
CA ALA A 98 -4.29 -16.59 9.57
C ALA A 98 -5.03 -17.95 9.73
N PHE A 99 -6.30 -18.01 9.33
CA PHE A 99 -7.11 -19.23 9.36
C PHE A 99 -7.37 -19.83 7.98
N CYS A 100 -6.64 -19.38 6.96
CA CYS A 100 -6.66 -20.01 5.64
C CYS A 100 -5.82 -21.29 5.66
N GLU A 101 -6.42 -22.43 5.37
CA GLU A 101 -5.71 -23.68 5.23
C GLU A 101 -4.61 -23.57 4.18
N ASN A 102 -3.47 -24.24 4.39
CA ASN A 102 -2.28 -24.18 3.55
C ASN A 102 -1.58 -22.81 3.42
N LEU A 103 -1.99 -21.80 4.20
CA LEU A 103 -1.36 -20.47 4.20
C LEU A 103 -0.58 -20.23 5.50
N THR A 104 0.71 -19.97 5.38
CA THR A 104 1.55 -19.48 6.47
C THR A 104 1.68 -17.97 6.37
N LEU A 105 1.22 -17.24 7.39
CA LEU A 105 1.32 -15.78 7.45
C LEU A 105 2.56 -15.37 8.27
N LEU A 106 3.49 -14.66 7.65
CA LEU A 106 4.70 -14.13 8.27
C LEU A 106 4.62 -12.58 8.27
N LEU A 107 4.10 -12.02 9.36
CA LEU A 107 4.07 -10.58 9.61
C LEU A 107 5.36 -10.09 10.26
N ASN A 108 5.58 -8.77 10.23
CA ASN A 108 6.82 -8.12 10.70
C ASN A 108 8.08 -8.75 10.10
N THR A 109 7.96 -9.28 8.89
CA THR A 109 8.98 -10.06 8.22
C THR A 109 9.38 -9.38 6.93
N CYS A 110 10.57 -8.81 6.93
CA CYS A 110 11.15 -8.13 5.78
C CYS A 110 11.98 -9.11 4.96
N VAL A 111 11.68 -9.24 3.67
CA VAL A 111 12.59 -9.89 2.72
C VAL A 111 13.71 -8.92 2.43
N ASP A 112 14.96 -9.36 2.58
CA ASP A 112 16.18 -8.56 2.46
C ASP A 112 17.20 -9.11 1.45
N GLY A 113 16.85 -10.18 0.74
CA GLY A 113 17.72 -10.74 -0.28
C GLY A 113 17.04 -11.83 -1.13
N VAL A 114 17.63 -12.05 -2.30
CA VAL A 114 17.19 -13.06 -3.27
C VAL A 114 18.38 -13.90 -3.75
N THR A 115 18.17 -15.20 -3.85
CA THR A 115 19.14 -16.12 -4.46
C THR A 115 18.60 -16.59 -5.79
N MET A 116 19.36 -16.32 -6.85
CA MET A 116 19.02 -16.71 -8.22
C MET A 116 19.75 -17.96 -8.64
N ARG A 117 19.06 -18.87 -9.32
CA ARG A 117 19.67 -20.05 -9.95
C ARG A 117 19.06 -20.31 -11.32
N LYS A 118 19.91 -20.35 -12.35
CA LYS A 118 19.49 -20.62 -13.74
C LYS A 118 18.33 -19.71 -14.20
N GLY A 119 18.39 -18.41 -13.89
CA GLY A 119 17.38 -17.43 -14.29
C GLY A 119 16.06 -17.51 -13.51
N ARG A 120 16.02 -18.22 -12.38
CA ARG A 120 14.85 -18.32 -11.50
C ARG A 120 15.23 -17.98 -10.07
N ILE A 121 14.30 -17.47 -9.30
CA ILE A 121 14.46 -17.31 -7.85
C ILE A 121 14.47 -18.71 -7.23
N GLU A 122 15.54 -19.07 -6.52
CA GLU A 122 15.67 -20.30 -5.75
C GLU A 122 15.15 -20.11 -4.32
N SER A 123 15.48 -18.97 -3.73
CA SER A 123 15.05 -18.59 -2.38
C SER A 123 15.11 -17.10 -2.15
N VAL A 124 14.44 -16.67 -1.10
CA VAL A 124 14.60 -15.34 -0.52
C VAL A 124 15.06 -15.45 0.92
N THR A 125 15.87 -14.49 1.37
CA THR A 125 16.19 -14.32 2.79
C THR A 125 15.24 -13.32 3.41
N ALA A 126 14.84 -13.57 4.66
CA ALA A 126 13.92 -12.73 5.39
C ALA A 126 14.32 -12.61 6.87
N TYR A 127 14.04 -11.45 7.44
CA TYR A 127 14.22 -11.15 8.84
C TYR A 127 12.90 -10.77 9.49
N GLN A 128 12.48 -11.55 10.50
CA GLN A 128 11.30 -11.24 11.30
C GLN A 128 11.71 -10.42 12.52
N GLN A 129 11.30 -9.17 12.56
CA GLN A 129 11.73 -8.19 13.55
C GLN A 129 11.29 -8.55 14.99
N THR A 130 10.06 -9.05 15.15
CA THR A 130 9.48 -9.33 16.47
C THR A 130 10.10 -10.54 17.17
N THR A 131 10.63 -11.51 16.42
CA THR A 131 11.25 -12.73 16.95
C THR A 131 12.76 -12.77 16.76
N GLU A 132 13.33 -11.74 16.09
CA GLU A 132 14.75 -11.64 15.71
C GLU A 132 15.26 -12.84 14.90
N LYS A 133 14.34 -13.54 14.20
CA LYS A 133 14.68 -14.72 13.41
C LYS A 133 15.06 -14.35 11.99
N ARG A 134 16.13 -14.98 11.50
CA ARG A 134 16.47 -14.99 10.08
C ARG A 134 16.09 -16.33 9.48
N MET A 135 15.48 -16.27 8.30
CA MET A 135 14.99 -17.45 7.61
C MET A 135 15.30 -17.39 6.12
N THR A 136 15.40 -18.55 5.49
CA THR A 136 15.46 -18.72 4.05
C THR A 136 14.16 -19.37 3.59
N LEU A 137 13.43 -18.73 2.69
CA LEU A 137 12.18 -19.23 2.15
C LEU A 137 12.43 -19.74 0.73
N CYS A 138 12.21 -21.03 0.53
CA CYS A 138 12.41 -21.72 -0.75
C CYS A 138 11.07 -22.07 -1.38
N ALA A 139 10.95 -21.88 -2.69
CA ALA A 139 9.79 -22.31 -3.45
C ALA A 139 10.12 -22.41 -4.95
N PRO A 140 9.35 -23.16 -5.74
CA PRO A 140 9.44 -23.11 -7.19
C PRO A 140 8.84 -21.83 -7.81
N LEU A 141 7.94 -21.14 -7.09
CA LEU A 141 7.25 -19.94 -7.55
C LEU A 141 7.28 -18.83 -6.49
N PHE A 142 7.49 -17.61 -6.97
CA PHE A 142 7.47 -16.40 -6.17
C PHE A 142 6.56 -15.36 -6.83
N ALA A 143 5.85 -14.56 -6.01
CA ALA A 143 5.14 -13.39 -6.46
C ALA A 143 5.70 -12.15 -5.78
N ASP A 144 5.94 -11.11 -6.58
CA ASP A 144 6.25 -9.78 -6.08
C ASP A 144 4.94 -8.99 -5.90
N ALA A 145 4.60 -8.69 -4.66
CA ALA A 145 3.50 -7.82 -4.26
C ALA A 145 3.98 -6.74 -3.29
N THR A 146 5.28 -6.37 -3.40
CA THR A 146 5.94 -5.42 -2.49
C THR A 146 5.45 -3.97 -2.63
N GLY A 147 4.74 -3.66 -3.70
CA GLY A 147 4.29 -2.31 -4.05
C GLY A 147 5.25 -1.60 -4.99
N ASP A 148 6.54 -1.67 -4.70
CA ASP A 148 7.59 -1.03 -5.51
C ASP A 148 8.30 -1.98 -6.48
N GLY A 149 7.89 -3.26 -6.55
CA GLY A 149 8.53 -4.26 -7.41
C GLY A 149 9.93 -4.67 -6.95
N SER A 150 10.20 -4.57 -5.66
CA SER A 150 11.54 -4.76 -5.10
C SER A 150 12.11 -6.15 -5.35
N LEU A 151 11.28 -7.19 -5.20
CA LEU A 151 11.72 -8.57 -5.45
C LEU A 151 12.09 -8.78 -6.92
N GLY A 152 11.29 -8.26 -7.86
CA GLY A 152 11.57 -8.31 -9.28
C GLY A 152 12.87 -7.62 -9.65
N ALA A 153 13.08 -6.42 -9.12
CA ALA A 153 14.31 -5.65 -9.31
C ALA A 153 15.55 -6.41 -8.78
N TRP A 154 15.48 -6.97 -7.57
CA TRP A 154 16.59 -7.78 -7.00
C TRP A 154 16.83 -9.07 -7.77
N ALA A 155 15.79 -9.65 -8.36
CA ALA A 155 15.91 -10.83 -9.20
C ALA A 155 16.47 -10.54 -10.61
N GLY A 156 16.69 -9.26 -10.95
CA GLY A 156 17.19 -8.83 -12.25
C GLY A 156 16.14 -8.84 -13.36
N ALA A 157 14.86 -8.73 -13.01
CA ALA A 157 13.80 -8.52 -13.99
C ALA A 157 13.90 -7.11 -14.61
N ASP A 158 13.53 -6.99 -15.88
CA ASP A 158 13.43 -5.68 -16.52
C ASP A 158 12.31 -4.86 -15.87
N PHE A 159 12.59 -3.59 -15.63
CA PHE A 159 11.60 -2.66 -15.11
C PHE A 159 11.84 -1.25 -15.64
N VAL A 160 10.81 -0.42 -15.60
CA VAL A 160 10.86 1.00 -15.96
C VAL A 160 10.34 1.85 -14.80
N VAL A 161 10.80 3.09 -14.72
CA VAL A 161 10.36 4.07 -13.72
C VAL A 161 10.00 5.36 -14.44
N GLY A 162 8.88 5.96 -14.06
CA GLY A 162 8.35 7.15 -14.71
C GLY A 162 7.33 6.83 -15.80
N ARG A 163 7.20 7.73 -16.78
CA ARG A 163 6.23 7.60 -17.87
C ARG A 163 6.97 7.39 -19.19
N GLU A 164 6.52 6.42 -19.97
CA GLU A 164 6.99 6.21 -21.33
C GLU A 164 6.48 7.28 -22.29
N ALA A 165 7.18 7.46 -23.40
CA ALA A 165 6.75 8.34 -24.45
C ALA A 165 5.52 7.78 -25.18
N ARG A 166 4.68 8.65 -25.74
CA ARG A 166 3.54 8.26 -26.58
C ARG A 166 3.91 7.26 -27.68
N SER A 167 5.06 7.47 -28.29
CA SER A 167 5.54 6.60 -29.36
C SER A 167 5.85 5.17 -28.96
N ALA A 168 5.90 4.84 -27.66
CA ALA A 168 6.17 3.48 -27.19
C ALA A 168 4.96 2.55 -27.42
N TYR A 169 3.74 3.04 -27.18
CA TYR A 169 2.50 2.24 -27.26
C TYR A 169 1.34 2.98 -27.92
N ASP A 170 1.60 4.13 -28.54
CA ASP A 170 0.60 4.98 -29.21
C ASP A 170 -0.57 5.41 -28.29
N GLU A 171 -0.28 5.67 -27.03
CA GLU A 171 -1.29 6.06 -26.04
C GLU A 171 -1.56 7.56 -26.10
N PRO A 172 -2.83 8.01 -26.30
CA PRO A 172 -3.17 9.41 -26.52
C PRO A 172 -2.88 10.33 -25.34
N HIS A 173 -2.84 9.79 -24.11
CA HIS A 173 -2.59 10.54 -22.87
C HIS A 173 -1.13 10.44 -22.39
N ALA A 174 -0.29 9.64 -23.03
CA ALA A 174 1.12 9.59 -22.69
C ALA A 174 1.85 10.87 -23.10
N PRO A 175 2.91 11.27 -22.37
CA PRO A 175 3.71 12.42 -22.76
C PRO A 175 4.41 12.20 -24.10
N GLU A 176 4.76 13.27 -24.81
CA GLU A 176 5.48 13.13 -26.07
C GLU A 176 6.87 12.53 -25.91
N LYS A 177 7.52 12.81 -24.78
CA LYS A 177 8.83 12.26 -24.41
C LYS A 177 8.72 11.56 -23.07
N ALA A 178 9.42 10.44 -22.93
CA ALA A 178 9.55 9.76 -21.66
C ALA A 178 10.14 10.68 -20.58
N ASP A 179 9.68 10.51 -19.35
CA ASP A 179 10.18 11.26 -18.19
C ASP A 179 10.24 10.36 -16.94
N HIS A 180 10.72 10.92 -15.82
CA HIS A 180 10.84 10.22 -14.55
C HIS A 180 9.71 10.57 -13.56
N CYS A 181 8.59 11.10 -14.06
CA CYS A 181 7.47 11.44 -13.19
C CYS A 181 6.77 10.18 -12.68
N THR A 182 6.67 10.06 -11.36
CA THR A 182 5.93 9.01 -10.66
C THR A 182 4.79 9.64 -9.86
N MET A 183 3.88 8.81 -9.38
CA MET A 183 2.97 9.21 -8.29
C MET A 183 3.81 9.54 -7.05
N GLY A 184 3.34 10.50 -6.24
CA GLY A 184 4.04 10.93 -5.04
C GLY A 184 3.78 10.02 -3.84
N ASN A 185 4.56 10.24 -2.78
CA ASN A 185 4.23 9.74 -1.46
C ASN A 185 3.18 10.66 -0.83
N SER A 186 2.27 10.09 -0.05
CA SER A 186 1.12 10.81 0.46
C SER A 186 0.95 10.66 1.97
N LEU A 187 0.50 11.74 2.61
CA LEU A 187 -0.15 11.69 3.91
C LEU A 187 -1.57 12.20 3.79
N MET A 188 -2.46 11.59 4.55
CA MET A 188 -3.87 11.93 4.54
C MET A 188 -4.37 12.20 5.95
N PHE A 189 -5.29 13.14 6.09
CA PHE A 189 -6.05 13.30 7.31
C PHE A 189 -7.53 13.47 7.02
N LYS A 190 -8.35 13.20 8.01
CA LYS A 190 -9.79 13.43 8.00
C LYS A 190 -10.13 14.23 9.25
N ALA A 191 -10.90 15.29 9.06
CA ALA A 191 -11.39 16.11 10.16
C ALA A 191 -12.84 15.78 10.48
N ARG A 192 -13.31 16.29 11.60
CA ARG A 192 -14.72 16.31 12.00
C ARG A 192 -15.04 17.65 12.63
N ASP A 193 -16.25 18.13 12.46
CA ASP A 193 -16.74 19.24 13.23
C ASP A 193 -16.95 18.82 14.69
N ALA A 194 -16.32 19.52 15.61
CA ALA A 194 -16.47 19.29 17.04
C ALA A 194 -17.67 20.06 17.65
N GLY A 195 -18.32 20.94 16.87
CA GLY A 195 -19.39 21.81 17.33
C GLY A 195 -18.93 22.93 18.25
N HIS A 196 -17.65 23.09 18.48
CA HIS A 196 -17.04 24.15 19.29
C HIS A 196 -15.59 24.38 18.87
N PRO A 197 -15.00 25.56 19.14
CA PRO A 197 -13.60 25.83 18.88
C PRO A 197 -12.70 24.86 19.64
N VAL A 198 -11.77 24.21 18.90
CA VAL A 198 -10.74 23.34 19.47
C VAL A 198 -9.39 24.00 19.25
N PRO A 199 -8.63 24.36 20.28
CA PRO A 199 -7.34 25.00 20.13
C PRO A 199 -6.37 24.14 19.31
N PHE A 200 -5.58 24.79 18.47
CA PHE A 200 -4.46 24.19 17.78
C PHE A 200 -3.28 25.17 17.84
N ILE A 201 -2.13 24.67 18.15
CA ILE A 201 -0.88 25.44 18.14
C ILE A 201 0.00 24.81 17.08
N LYS A 202 0.26 25.56 16.01
CA LYS A 202 1.12 25.12 14.93
C LYS A 202 2.55 24.96 15.46
N PRO A 203 3.19 23.80 15.25
CA PRO A 203 4.61 23.67 15.55
C PRO A 203 5.48 24.58 14.66
N ASP A 204 6.59 25.07 15.22
CA ASP A 204 7.50 25.99 14.49
C ASP A 204 8.10 25.37 13.22
N TRP A 205 8.24 24.04 13.19
CA TRP A 205 8.76 23.30 12.04
C TRP A 205 7.73 23.10 10.92
N ALA A 206 6.45 23.36 11.15
CA ALA A 206 5.41 23.21 10.14
C ALA A 206 5.45 24.35 9.11
N ASN A 207 5.13 24.04 7.87
CA ASN A 207 5.04 25.04 6.80
C ASN A 207 3.93 26.06 7.12
N THR A 208 4.04 27.23 6.50
CA THR A 208 2.97 28.24 6.52
C THR A 208 2.45 28.39 5.10
N TYR A 209 1.12 28.31 4.94
CA TYR A 209 0.45 28.45 3.65
C TYR A 209 -0.54 29.61 3.67
N THR A 210 -0.65 30.25 2.51
CA THR A 210 -1.65 31.28 2.24
C THR A 210 -2.75 30.72 1.33
N GLU A 211 -3.87 31.44 1.21
CA GLU A 211 -4.93 31.10 0.23
C GLU A 211 -4.38 30.99 -1.20
N HIS A 212 -3.40 31.81 -1.56
CA HIS A 212 -2.77 31.71 -2.87
C HIS A 212 -2.01 30.39 -3.07
N ASP A 213 -1.35 29.88 -2.06
CA ASP A 213 -0.61 28.61 -2.14
C ASP A 213 -1.57 27.42 -2.29
N LEU A 214 -2.72 27.49 -1.63
CA LEU A 214 -3.74 26.44 -1.64
C LEU A 214 -4.92 26.70 -2.61
N ARG A 215 -4.80 27.67 -3.52
CA ARG A 215 -5.86 28.11 -4.45
C ARG A 215 -6.49 27.03 -5.33
N ARG A 216 -5.84 25.87 -5.46
CA ARG A 216 -6.35 24.72 -6.22
C ARG A 216 -7.08 23.70 -5.35
N ARG A 217 -7.22 23.97 -4.06
CA ARG A 217 -7.91 23.13 -3.08
C ARG A 217 -9.25 23.75 -2.70
N ILE A 218 -10.25 22.89 -2.56
CA ILE A 218 -11.56 23.28 -2.01
C ILE A 218 -11.45 23.13 -0.49
N HIS A 219 -11.74 24.21 0.26
CA HIS A 219 -11.64 24.25 1.73
C HIS A 219 -12.99 24.07 2.43
N GLU A 220 -14.09 24.02 1.67
CA GLU A 220 -15.46 24.15 2.17
C GLU A 220 -15.94 22.98 3.03
N ASP A 221 -15.41 21.78 2.80
CA ASP A 221 -15.79 20.61 3.58
C ASP A 221 -14.59 19.75 3.94
N VAL A 222 -14.05 19.99 5.11
CA VAL A 222 -12.94 19.21 5.68
C VAL A 222 -13.39 17.90 6.32
N THR A 223 -14.69 17.63 6.35
CA THR A 223 -15.27 16.43 6.97
C THR A 223 -15.67 15.36 5.98
N SER A 224 -15.88 15.72 4.72
CA SER A 224 -16.31 14.82 3.64
C SER A 224 -15.13 14.19 2.91
N GLY A 225 -14.59 13.12 3.37
CA GLY A 225 -13.48 12.44 2.71
C GLY A 225 -12.13 12.73 3.34
N TYR A 226 -11.07 12.57 2.55
CA TYR A 226 -9.70 12.74 3.04
C TYR A 226 -9.06 13.97 2.46
N TRP A 227 -8.38 14.74 3.31
CA TRP A 227 -7.40 15.69 2.85
C TRP A 227 -6.13 14.93 2.47
N TRP A 228 -5.78 15.05 1.22
CA TRP A 228 -4.71 14.33 0.59
C TRP A 228 -3.57 15.29 0.26
N ILE A 229 -2.42 15.06 0.86
CA ILE A 229 -1.21 15.82 0.62
C ILE A 229 -0.18 14.89 0.03
N GLU A 230 0.33 15.24 -1.13
CA GLU A 230 1.21 14.40 -1.93
C GLU A 230 2.44 15.20 -2.39
N LEU A 231 3.60 14.60 -2.26
CA LEU A 231 4.88 15.11 -2.75
C LEU A 231 5.57 14.04 -3.62
N GLY A 232 6.07 14.45 -4.77
CA GLY A 232 6.69 13.55 -5.74
C GLY A 232 6.80 14.18 -7.12
N GLY A 233 6.35 13.48 -8.15
CA GLY A 233 6.14 14.03 -9.49
C GLY A 233 7.43 14.38 -10.24
N GLY A 234 8.44 13.55 -10.21
CA GLY A 234 9.70 13.75 -10.95
C GLY A 234 10.72 14.66 -10.25
N ARG A 235 10.33 15.31 -9.14
CA ARG A 235 11.26 16.09 -8.30
C ARG A 235 12.02 15.21 -7.31
N TYR A 236 11.43 14.11 -6.88
CA TYR A 236 11.95 13.17 -5.91
C TYR A 236 11.92 11.76 -6.47
N ASN A 237 12.85 10.94 -6.03
CA ASN A 237 12.73 9.49 -6.14
C ASN A 237 11.88 8.97 -4.97
N THR A 238 10.64 8.58 -5.25
CA THR A 238 9.65 8.21 -4.21
C THR A 238 10.03 6.99 -3.40
N ILE A 239 11.04 6.21 -3.83
CA ILE A 239 11.61 5.09 -3.08
C ILE A 239 12.84 5.57 -2.31
N ALA A 240 13.85 6.11 -2.99
CA ALA A 240 15.13 6.47 -2.38
C ALA A 240 15.00 7.65 -1.40
N ASP A 241 14.10 8.61 -1.69
CA ASP A 241 13.89 9.80 -0.86
C ASP A 241 12.70 9.64 0.10
N ALA A 242 12.16 8.43 0.31
CA ALA A 242 10.93 8.19 1.06
C ALA A 242 10.96 8.76 2.49
N GLU A 243 12.08 8.66 3.20
CA GLU A 243 12.25 9.20 4.55
C GLU A 243 12.24 10.73 4.57
N THR A 244 12.92 11.36 3.60
CA THR A 244 12.88 12.82 3.41
C THR A 244 11.48 13.29 3.05
N LEU A 245 10.81 12.56 2.14
CA LEU A 245 9.44 12.88 1.73
C LEU A 245 8.46 12.76 2.89
N ARG A 246 8.61 11.77 3.79
CA ARG A 246 7.79 11.67 5.01
C ARG A 246 7.91 12.94 5.85
N ASP A 247 9.13 13.41 6.09
CA ASP A 247 9.36 14.60 6.93
C ASP A 247 8.80 15.87 6.28
N GLU A 248 8.98 16.04 4.98
CA GLU A 248 8.41 17.16 4.24
C GLU A 248 6.86 17.10 4.17
N LEU A 249 6.30 15.89 4.04
CA LEU A 249 4.85 15.68 4.09
C LEU A 249 4.27 16.04 5.47
N LEU A 250 4.98 15.70 6.56
CA LEU A 250 4.54 16.10 7.91
C LEU A 250 4.51 17.62 8.05
N LYS A 251 5.54 18.32 7.57
CA LYS A 251 5.57 19.80 7.57
C LYS A 251 4.40 20.36 6.78
N ALA A 252 4.11 19.76 5.63
CA ALA A 252 2.99 20.19 4.78
C ALA A 252 1.63 19.92 5.42
N VAL A 253 1.41 18.73 6.00
CA VAL A 253 0.15 18.35 6.67
C VAL A 253 -0.18 19.31 7.81
N TYR A 254 0.79 19.57 8.68
CA TYR A 254 0.58 20.49 9.82
C TYR A 254 0.35 21.93 9.37
N GLY A 255 1.03 22.38 8.30
CA GLY A 255 0.83 23.70 7.74
C GLY A 255 -0.52 23.87 7.05
N VAL A 256 -0.97 22.85 6.31
CA VAL A 256 -2.31 22.83 5.71
C VAL A 256 -3.39 22.81 6.79
N TRP A 257 -3.20 21.98 7.83
CA TRP A 257 -4.14 21.95 8.94
C TRP A 257 -4.26 23.29 9.67
N ASP A 258 -3.14 23.97 9.91
CA ASP A 258 -3.14 25.33 10.49
C ASP A 258 -3.92 26.33 9.63
N HIS A 259 -3.78 26.24 8.31
CA HIS A 259 -4.44 27.14 7.37
C HIS A 259 -5.97 26.94 7.32
N ILE A 260 -6.44 25.68 7.35
CA ILE A 260 -7.88 25.38 7.18
C ILE A 260 -8.65 25.35 8.48
N LYS A 261 -7.99 25.36 9.64
CA LYS A 261 -8.61 25.31 10.96
C LYS A 261 -8.96 26.71 11.47
#